data_9e37204e3a0f7dc7482461b73dc98765
#
_entry.id   9e37204e3a0f7dc7482461b73dc98765
#
_cell.length_a   1.000
_cell.length_b   1.000
_cell.length_c   1.000
_cell.angle_alpha   90.00
_cell.angle_beta   90.00
_cell.angle_gamma   90.00
#
_symmetry.space_group_name_H-M   'P 1'
#
loop_
_entity.id
_entity.type
_entity.pdbx_description
1 polymer ?
#
loop_
_entity_poly.entity_id
_entity_poly.type
_entity_poly.pdbx_seq_one_letter_code
_entity_poly.pdbx_strand_id
1 'polypeptide(L)'
;MKKEDRFKPAADRVLEGINSGRMQGVYASSAALQEVIFWFYNRRLMAELVDAVNFLVHIENLEWVGLTPEICLNAALLMGEYDVGPFDAYHAATAILRDKTILSTEHIYDKIKGIERIDPIEIMEKP
;
A
#
# COMPACT_ATOMS: atom_id res chain seq x y z
N MET A 1 -5.98 -23.74 -2.29
CA MET A 1 -6.12 -22.33 -2.68
C MET A 1 -5.11 -21.48 -1.91
N LYS A 2 -4.44 -20.61 -2.61
CA LYS A 2 -3.48 -19.72 -1.97
C LYS A 2 -4.23 -18.66 -1.17
N LYS A 3 -3.67 -18.27 -0.05
CA LYS A 3 -4.26 -17.25 0.82
C LYS A 3 -4.55 -15.94 0.07
N GLU A 4 -3.71 -15.60 -0.88
CA GLU A 4 -3.83 -14.38 -1.67
C GLU A 4 -5.06 -14.37 -2.57
N ASP A 5 -5.50 -15.51 -3.06
CA ASP A 5 -6.65 -15.61 -3.97
C ASP A 5 -7.94 -15.13 -3.31
N ARG A 6 -8.01 -15.25 -2.00
CA ARG A 6 -9.16 -14.82 -1.21
C ARG A 6 -9.35 -13.32 -1.22
N PHE A 7 -8.25 -12.57 -1.35
CA PHE A 7 -8.27 -11.10 -1.29
C PHE A 7 -8.30 -10.43 -2.66
N LYS A 8 -8.09 -11.19 -3.74
CA LYS A 8 -8.04 -10.63 -5.08
C LYS A 8 -9.30 -9.88 -5.48
N PRO A 9 -10.52 -10.42 -5.26
CA PRO A 9 -11.74 -9.67 -5.61
C PRO A 9 -11.87 -8.35 -4.86
N ALA A 10 -11.44 -8.30 -3.59
CA ALA A 10 -11.48 -7.06 -2.82
C ALA A 10 -10.47 -6.05 -3.36
N ALA A 11 -9.26 -6.49 -3.71
CA ALA A 11 -8.24 -5.62 -4.28
C ALA A 11 -8.70 -5.07 -5.64
N ASP A 12 -9.26 -5.92 -6.51
CA ASP A 12 -9.76 -5.49 -7.81
C ASP A 12 -10.87 -4.45 -7.66
N ARG A 13 -11.76 -4.63 -6.69
CA ARG A 13 -12.85 -3.70 -6.43
C ARG A 13 -12.33 -2.34 -5.95
N VAL A 14 -11.31 -2.35 -5.10
CA VAL A 14 -10.67 -1.12 -4.64
C VAL A 14 -10.03 -0.38 -5.81
N LEU A 15 -9.24 -1.08 -6.63
CA LEU A 15 -8.58 -0.46 -7.79
C LEU A 15 -9.59 0.11 -8.77
N GLU A 16 -10.68 -0.62 -9.03
CA GLU A 16 -11.76 -0.13 -9.88
C GLU A 16 -12.40 1.12 -9.30
N GLY A 17 -12.65 1.13 -7.99
CA GLY A 17 -13.23 2.27 -7.31
C GLY A 17 -12.37 3.52 -7.41
N ILE A 18 -11.05 3.34 -7.29
CA ILE A 18 -10.09 4.44 -7.41
C ILE A 18 -10.08 4.95 -8.85
N ASN A 19 -9.91 4.06 -9.80
CA ASN A 19 -9.76 4.43 -11.20
C ASN A 19 -11.01 5.10 -11.77
N SER A 20 -12.19 4.68 -11.32
CA SER A 20 -13.47 5.27 -11.78
C SER A 20 -13.80 6.59 -11.09
N GLY A 21 -13.07 6.97 -10.04
CA GLY A 21 -13.36 8.17 -9.26
C GLY A 21 -14.40 7.96 -8.18
N ARG A 22 -14.92 6.75 -8.03
CA ARG A 22 -15.88 6.42 -6.97
C ARG A 22 -15.25 6.52 -5.60
N MET A 23 -13.97 6.14 -5.50
CA MET A 23 -13.16 6.34 -4.31
C MET A 23 -12.20 7.49 -4.55
N GLN A 24 -12.32 8.55 -3.77
CA GLN A 24 -11.48 9.73 -3.90
C GLN A 24 -10.60 9.94 -2.67
N GLY A 25 -9.55 10.74 -2.84
CA GLY A 25 -8.64 11.03 -1.75
C GLY A 25 -7.73 9.86 -1.40
N VAL A 26 -7.60 8.88 -2.28
CA VAL A 26 -6.74 7.72 -2.05
C VAL A 26 -5.32 8.05 -2.49
N TYR A 27 -4.37 7.66 -1.67
CA TYR A 27 -2.95 7.84 -1.98
C TYR A 27 -2.20 6.55 -1.66
N ALA A 28 -1.00 6.45 -2.22
CA ALA A 28 -0.11 5.33 -1.95
C ALA A 28 1.32 5.85 -1.77
N SER A 29 2.06 5.20 -0.88
CA SER A 29 3.48 5.50 -0.74
C SER A 29 4.23 4.97 -1.96
N SER A 30 5.18 5.75 -2.46
CA SER A 30 6.06 5.29 -3.54
C SER A 30 6.86 4.05 -3.15
N ALA A 31 6.95 3.72 -1.86
CA ALA A 31 7.54 2.47 -1.41
C ALA A 31 6.83 1.25 -2.01
N ALA A 32 5.53 1.36 -2.31
CA ALA A 32 4.80 0.26 -2.95
C ALA A 32 5.37 -0.07 -4.32
N LEU A 33 5.82 0.94 -5.07
CA LEU A 33 6.45 0.71 -6.37
C LEU A 33 7.78 -0.01 -6.21
N GLN A 34 8.55 0.34 -5.16
CA GLN A 34 9.80 -0.35 -4.87
C GLN A 34 9.56 -1.81 -4.48
N GLU A 35 8.52 -2.09 -3.71
CA GLU A 35 8.17 -3.46 -3.36
C GLU A 35 7.87 -4.28 -4.62
N VAL A 36 7.10 -3.71 -5.54
CA VAL A 36 6.78 -4.36 -6.81
C VAL A 36 8.05 -4.62 -7.61
N ILE A 37 8.94 -3.62 -7.68
CA ILE A 37 10.20 -3.77 -8.41
C ILE A 37 11.04 -4.91 -7.82
N PHE A 38 11.21 -4.96 -6.50
CA PHE A 38 11.98 -6.03 -5.87
C PHE A 38 11.34 -7.39 -6.07
N TRP A 39 10.02 -7.45 -5.99
CA TRP A 39 9.31 -8.72 -6.16
C TRP A 39 9.55 -9.34 -7.54
N PHE A 40 9.40 -8.55 -8.60
CA PHE A 40 9.62 -9.01 -9.97
C PHE A 40 11.10 -9.24 -10.27
N TYR A 41 11.96 -8.35 -9.78
CA TYR A 41 13.40 -8.47 -9.98
C TYR A 41 13.94 -9.78 -9.40
N ASN A 42 13.53 -10.11 -8.18
CA ASN A 42 13.98 -11.33 -7.51
C ASN A 42 13.54 -12.59 -8.25
N ARG A 43 12.50 -12.50 -9.04
CA ARG A 43 11.97 -13.62 -9.84
C ARG A 43 12.39 -13.55 -11.29
N ARG A 44 13.20 -12.53 -11.64
CA ARG A 44 13.71 -12.32 -12.99
C ARG A 44 12.61 -12.15 -14.04
N LEU A 45 11.51 -11.53 -13.66
CA LEU A 45 10.35 -11.29 -14.52
C LEU A 45 10.38 -9.84 -15.00
N MET A 46 11.36 -9.49 -15.85
CA MET A 46 11.61 -8.09 -16.19
C MET A 46 10.54 -7.48 -17.10
N ALA A 47 10.01 -8.25 -18.06
CA ALA A 47 8.94 -7.74 -18.93
C ALA A 47 7.68 -7.46 -18.11
N GLU A 48 7.34 -8.38 -17.22
CA GLU A 48 6.19 -8.25 -16.33
C GLU A 48 6.39 -7.09 -15.36
N LEU A 49 7.63 -6.83 -14.94
CA LEU A 49 7.94 -5.71 -14.07
C LEU A 49 7.55 -4.38 -14.71
N VAL A 50 7.98 -4.16 -15.95
CA VAL A 50 7.68 -2.91 -16.66
C VAL A 50 6.17 -2.73 -16.81
N ASP A 51 5.48 -3.79 -17.19
CA ASP A 51 4.02 -3.74 -17.36
C ASP A 51 3.31 -3.43 -16.04
N ALA A 52 3.75 -4.04 -14.95
CA ALA A 52 3.15 -3.84 -13.63
C ALA A 52 3.33 -2.40 -13.15
N VAL A 53 4.54 -1.88 -13.24
CA VAL A 53 4.82 -0.50 -12.81
C VAL A 53 4.09 0.49 -13.69
N ASN A 54 4.08 0.25 -15.00
CA ASN A 54 3.36 1.11 -15.94
C ASN A 54 1.86 1.16 -15.61
N PHE A 55 1.26 0.02 -15.31
CA PHE A 55 -0.14 -0.04 -14.90
C PHE A 55 -0.38 0.79 -13.64
N LEU A 56 0.46 0.59 -12.62
CA LEU A 56 0.26 1.24 -11.33
C LEU A 56 0.40 2.77 -11.42
N VAL A 57 1.40 3.27 -12.14
CA VAL A 57 1.63 4.72 -12.20
C VAL A 57 0.58 5.44 -13.03
N HIS A 58 -0.20 4.72 -13.83
CA HIS A 58 -1.26 5.29 -14.67
C HIS A 58 -2.66 5.10 -14.09
N ILE A 59 -2.79 4.59 -12.86
CA ILE A 59 -4.10 4.51 -12.22
C ILE A 59 -4.60 5.93 -11.97
N GLU A 60 -5.76 6.26 -12.54
CA GLU A 60 -6.36 7.58 -12.36
C GLU A 60 -6.86 7.75 -10.93
N ASN A 61 -6.83 8.97 -10.43
CA ASN A 61 -7.34 9.35 -9.11
C ASN A 61 -6.54 8.77 -7.93
N LEU A 62 -5.37 8.18 -8.20
CA LEU A 62 -4.46 7.71 -7.16
C LEU A 62 -3.28 8.67 -7.07
N GLU A 63 -3.12 9.26 -5.89
CA GLU A 63 -1.98 10.13 -5.63
C GLU A 63 -0.79 9.28 -5.14
N TRP A 64 0.39 9.51 -5.71
CA TRP A 64 1.62 8.87 -5.24
C TRP A 64 2.37 9.82 -4.34
N VAL A 65 2.67 9.36 -3.12
CA VAL A 65 3.42 10.14 -2.13
C VAL A 65 4.88 9.69 -2.14
N GLY A 66 5.78 10.60 -2.42
CA GLY A 66 7.21 10.29 -2.46
C GLY A 66 7.80 10.03 -1.08
N LEU A 67 8.92 9.32 -1.07
CA LEU A 67 9.67 9.07 0.15
C LEU A 67 10.57 10.28 0.44
N THR A 68 10.13 11.13 1.35
CA THR A 68 10.90 12.29 1.77
C THR A 68 11.85 11.91 2.91
N PRO A 69 12.88 12.73 3.19
CA PRO A 69 13.73 12.49 4.35
C PRO A 69 12.94 12.41 5.65
N GLU A 70 11.88 13.21 5.80
CA GLU A 70 11.04 13.17 6.98
C GLU A 70 10.33 11.82 7.13
N ILE A 71 9.78 11.30 6.03
CA ILE A 71 9.14 9.98 6.05
C ILE A 71 10.15 8.91 6.41
N CYS A 72 11.37 8.99 5.87
CA CYS A 72 12.41 8.01 6.16
C CYS A 72 12.81 8.04 7.64
N LEU A 73 12.91 9.22 8.23
CA LEU A 73 13.22 9.33 9.66
C LEU A 73 12.10 8.73 10.51
N ASN A 74 10.87 9.07 10.20
CA ASN A 74 9.72 8.52 10.93
C ASN A 74 9.63 7.00 10.77
N ALA A 75 9.92 6.48 9.57
CA ALA A 75 9.96 5.04 9.35
C ALA A 75 11.01 4.37 10.22
N ALA A 76 12.22 4.95 10.32
CA ALA A 76 13.28 4.42 11.15
C ALA A 76 12.86 4.38 12.62
N LEU A 77 12.19 5.42 13.10
CA LEU A 77 11.70 5.46 14.48
C LEU A 77 10.66 4.36 14.72
N LEU A 78 9.75 4.16 13.76
CA LEU A 78 8.73 3.10 13.86
C LEU A 78 9.36 1.71 13.87
N MET A 79 10.39 1.50 13.07
CA MET A 79 11.11 0.22 13.06
C MET A 79 11.71 -0.10 14.42
N GLY A 80 12.28 0.90 15.08
CA GLY A 80 12.85 0.73 16.41
C GLY A 80 11.82 0.49 17.50
N GLU A 81 10.67 1.15 17.38
CA GLU A 81 9.63 1.07 18.41
C GLU A 81 8.76 -0.19 18.28
N TYR A 82 8.41 -0.58 17.07
CA TYR A 82 7.41 -1.64 16.82
C TYR A 82 7.98 -2.91 16.19
N ASP A 83 9.26 -2.93 15.88
CA ASP A 83 9.91 -4.09 15.25
C ASP A 83 9.20 -4.50 13.96
N VAL A 84 8.96 -3.54 13.08
CA VAL A 84 8.37 -3.76 11.75
C VAL A 84 9.45 -3.62 10.69
N GLY A 85 9.24 -4.25 9.53
CA GLY A 85 10.18 -4.16 8.43
C GLY A 85 10.15 -2.81 7.71
N PRO A 86 11.14 -2.55 6.83
CA PRO A 86 11.26 -1.23 6.18
C PRO A 86 10.05 -0.82 5.36
N PHE A 87 9.50 -1.69 4.52
CA PHE A 87 8.36 -1.30 3.67
C PHE A 87 7.11 -1.04 4.51
N ASP A 88 6.84 -1.89 5.50
CA ASP A 88 5.72 -1.65 6.42
C ASP A 88 5.89 -0.33 7.15
N ALA A 89 7.12 -0.01 7.56
CA ALA A 89 7.41 1.25 8.23
C ALA A 89 7.22 2.45 7.31
N TYR A 90 7.61 2.35 6.04
CA TYR A 90 7.39 3.43 5.07
C TYR A 90 5.90 3.69 4.85
N HIS A 91 5.10 2.64 4.70
CA HIS A 91 3.65 2.78 4.54
C HIS A 91 3.02 3.41 5.78
N ALA A 92 3.42 2.95 6.96
CA ALA A 92 2.91 3.49 8.21
C ALA A 92 3.30 4.95 8.41
N ALA A 93 4.55 5.31 8.13
CA ALA A 93 5.02 6.69 8.26
C ALA A 93 4.29 7.61 7.29
N THR A 94 4.04 7.15 6.07
CA THR A 94 3.27 7.91 5.09
C THR A 94 1.84 8.14 5.59
N ALA A 95 1.20 7.12 6.14
CA ALA A 95 -0.16 7.24 6.68
C ALA A 95 -0.22 8.22 7.84
N ILE A 96 0.75 8.17 8.75
CA ILE A 96 0.79 9.06 9.90
C ILE A 96 0.85 10.53 9.48
N LEU A 97 1.58 10.83 8.40
CA LEU A 97 1.68 12.20 7.90
C LEU A 97 0.45 12.67 7.13
N ARG A 98 -0.45 11.76 6.80
CA ARG A 98 -1.64 12.09 6.00
C ARG A 98 -2.89 11.97 6.86
N ASP A 99 -3.62 10.90 6.71
CA ASP A 99 -4.93 10.71 7.37
C ASP A 99 -4.93 9.65 8.46
N LYS A 100 -3.79 9.06 8.74
CA LYS A 100 -3.61 8.04 9.76
C LYS A 100 -4.42 6.76 9.50
N THR A 101 -4.81 6.55 8.26
CA THR A 101 -5.60 5.41 7.85
C THR A 101 -4.84 4.61 6.81
N ILE A 102 -4.84 3.29 6.95
CA ILE A 102 -4.19 2.42 5.98
C ILE A 102 -5.15 1.32 5.54
N LEU A 103 -5.21 1.09 4.24
CA LEU A 103 -6.04 0.05 3.65
C LEU A 103 -5.16 -1.17 3.41
N SER A 104 -5.31 -2.20 4.24
CA SER A 104 -4.42 -3.36 4.17
C SER A 104 -5.05 -4.58 4.83
N THR A 105 -4.67 -5.76 4.33
CA THR A 105 -5.00 -7.03 4.98
C THR A 105 -3.98 -7.40 6.05
N GLU A 106 -2.88 -6.65 6.16
CA GLU A 106 -1.76 -6.96 7.05
C GLU A 106 -2.04 -6.49 8.47
N HIS A 107 -2.16 -7.42 9.40
CA HIS A 107 -2.42 -7.11 10.81
C HIS A 107 -1.25 -6.43 11.52
N ILE A 108 -0.09 -6.37 10.89
CA ILE A 108 1.09 -5.70 11.47
C ILE A 108 0.78 -4.24 11.82
N TYR A 109 -0.10 -3.59 11.06
CA TYR A 109 -0.44 -2.19 11.31
C TYR A 109 -1.32 -1.98 12.54
N ASP A 110 -2.00 -3.04 13.00
CA ASP A 110 -2.88 -2.94 14.17
C ASP A 110 -2.11 -2.60 15.45
N LYS A 111 -0.83 -2.96 15.52
CA LYS A 111 -0.02 -2.68 16.71
C LYS A 111 0.61 -1.29 16.71
N ILE A 112 0.51 -0.56 15.61
CA ILE A 112 1.10 0.78 15.51
C ILE A 112 0.09 1.81 16.02
N LYS A 113 0.42 2.46 17.13
CA LYS A 113 -0.45 3.45 17.74
C LYS A 113 -0.65 4.64 16.81
N GLY A 114 -1.90 5.06 16.64
CA GLY A 114 -2.23 6.21 15.81
C GLY A 114 -2.61 5.86 14.39
N ILE A 115 -2.58 4.57 14.01
CA ILE A 115 -2.99 4.13 12.68
C ILE A 115 -4.26 3.30 12.79
N GLU A 116 -5.25 3.63 11.97
CA GLU A 116 -6.46 2.85 11.80
C GLU A 116 -6.31 2.02 10.53
N ARG A 117 -6.41 0.70 10.65
CA ARG A 117 -6.37 -0.19 9.49
C ARG A 117 -7.79 -0.54 9.06
N ILE A 118 -8.04 -0.41 7.76
CA ILE A 118 -9.29 -0.82 7.14
C ILE A 118 -8.98 -2.02 6.24
N ASP A 119 -9.70 -3.11 6.44
CA ASP A 119 -9.52 -4.30 5.62
C ASP A 119 -10.25 -4.09 4.28
N PRO A 120 -9.58 -4.32 3.13
CA PRO A 120 -10.23 -4.18 1.82
C PRO A 120 -11.51 -5.01 1.65
N ILE A 121 -11.61 -6.11 2.37
CA ILE A 121 -12.82 -6.96 2.33
C ILE A 121 -14.04 -6.18 2.82
N GLU A 122 -13.87 -5.28 3.78
CA GLU A 122 -14.97 -4.45 4.29
C GLU A 122 -15.56 -3.57 3.20
N ILE A 123 -14.71 -3.08 2.29
CA ILE A 123 -15.15 -2.24 1.18
C ILE A 123 -15.94 -3.08 0.16
N MET A 124 -15.50 -4.31 -0.06
CA MET A 124 -16.20 -5.23 -0.98
C MET A 124 -17.60 -5.59 -0.47
N GLU A 125 -17.78 -5.68 0.85
CA GLU A 125 -19.04 -6.07 1.45
C GLU A 125 -20.05 -4.92 1.54
N LYS A 126 -19.60 -3.68 1.40
CA LYS A 126 -20.50 -2.53 1.45
C LYS A 126 -21.27 -2.40 0.14
N PRO A 127 -22.57 -2.05 0.21
CA PRO A 127 -23.39 -1.84 -0.99
C PRO A 127 -22.93 -0.64 -1.83
#